data_d33b837fffffb2f4e7a6f4c96570a136
#
_entry.id   d33b837fffffb2f4e7a6f4c96570a136
#
_cell.length_a   1.000
_cell.length_b   1.000
_cell.length_c   1.000
_cell.angle_alpha   90.00
_cell.angle_beta   90.00
_cell.angle_gamma   90.00
#
_symmetry.space_group_name_H-M   'P 1'
#
loop_
_entity.id
_entity.type
_entity.pdbx_description
1 polymer ?
#
loop_
_entity_poly.entity_id
_entity_poly.type
_entity_poly.pdbx_seq_one_letter_code
_entity_poly.pdbx_strand_id
1 'polypeptide(L)'
;MGDSITQGWHFTGADGFFAGKPYINRGISGQTTPQMLVRFRQDVIDLKPRVVVILAGTNDIAGNTGPETLEQIEENLASMTDMATANHIRVVLSSILPAFDYPWKPGLMPAPKILELNRWIKAWAADHGYVYVDYHSAMKDDRDGLPPALSHDGVHPLPAGYAVMAPLVEAGIKKALE
;
A
#
# COMPACT_ATOMS: atom_id res chain seq x y z
N MET A 1 1.20 -3.47 6.64
CA MET A 1 2.37 -4.01 5.92
C MET A 1 2.60 -3.12 4.71
N GLY A 2 3.84 -2.60 4.48
CA GLY A 2 4.10 -1.68 3.39
C GLY A 2 5.50 -1.07 3.42
N ASP A 3 5.67 -0.01 2.65
CA ASP A 3 6.92 0.73 2.44
C ASP A 3 7.00 2.04 3.26
N SER A 4 7.69 3.07 2.69
CA SER A 4 7.83 4.40 3.30
C SER A 4 6.49 5.10 3.55
N ILE A 5 5.49 4.88 2.68
CA ILE A 5 4.16 5.50 2.83
C ILE A 5 3.48 4.95 4.09
N THR A 6 3.57 3.64 4.32
CA THR A 6 3.06 3.04 5.56
C THR A 6 3.90 3.46 6.77
N GLN A 7 5.23 3.42 6.67
CA GLN A 7 6.15 3.83 7.74
C GLN A 7 5.92 5.29 8.13
N GLY A 8 5.80 6.18 7.14
CA GLY A 8 5.67 7.63 7.34
C GLY A 8 4.42 8.04 8.12
N TRP A 9 3.44 7.19 8.23
CA TRP A 9 2.24 7.46 9.01
C TRP A 9 2.52 7.70 10.50
N HIS A 10 3.65 7.20 11.03
CA HIS A 10 4.10 7.53 12.38
C HIS A 10 4.65 8.95 12.53
N PHE A 11 5.26 9.50 11.47
CA PHE A 11 5.98 10.78 11.53
C PHE A 11 5.09 12.01 11.32
N THR A 12 3.81 11.84 11.00
CA THR A 12 2.92 12.93 10.60
C THR A 12 2.17 13.61 11.76
N GLY A 13 2.62 13.43 13.00
CA GLY A 13 1.88 13.88 14.16
C GLY A 13 0.53 13.18 14.32
N ALA A 14 0.28 12.23 13.47
CA ALA A 14 -0.87 11.34 13.48
C ALA A 14 -0.64 10.17 14.43
N ASP A 15 -0.01 10.40 15.59
CA ASP A 15 -0.13 9.50 16.73
C ASP A 15 -1.61 9.20 16.99
N GLY A 16 -2.47 10.11 16.55
CA GLY A 16 -3.91 9.96 16.53
C GLY A 16 -4.44 8.78 15.71
N PHE A 17 -3.81 8.37 14.59
CA PHE A 17 -4.33 7.24 13.82
C PHE A 17 -4.10 5.90 14.50
N PHE A 18 -2.93 5.69 15.09
CA PHE A 18 -2.58 4.45 15.79
C PHE A 18 -2.91 4.50 17.28
N ALA A 19 -3.01 5.72 17.88
CA ALA A 19 -3.21 5.90 19.32
C ALA A 19 -4.50 5.23 19.82
N GLY A 20 -4.38 4.37 20.81
CA GLY A 20 -5.51 3.67 21.42
C GLY A 20 -6.16 2.59 20.53
N LYS A 21 -5.59 2.30 19.36
CA LYS A 21 -6.06 1.24 18.46
C LYS A 21 -5.09 0.05 18.47
N PRO A 22 -5.58 -1.17 18.27
CA PRO A 22 -4.74 -2.37 18.21
C PRO A 22 -4.09 -2.52 16.83
N TYR A 23 -3.46 -1.45 16.33
CA TYR A 23 -2.80 -1.42 15.04
C TYR A 23 -1.29 -1.41 15.20
N ILE A 24 -0.59 -2.18 14.37
CA ILE A 24 0.87 -2.23 14.33
C ILE A 24 1.33 -1.77 12.96
N ASN A 25 2.16 -0.73 12.91
CA ASN A 25 2.79 -0.29 11.68
C ASN A 25 3.99 -1.19 11.34
N ARG A 26 3.94 -1.83 10.18
CA ARG A 26 5.01 -2.67 9.62
C ARG A 26 5.48 -2.15 8.27
N GLY A 27 5.47 -0.81 8.09
CA GLY A 27 6.10 -0.14 6.95
C GLY A 27 7.61 -0.05 7.12
N ILE A 28 8.36 -0.26 6.04
CA ILE A 28 9.81 -0.05 5.96
C ILE A 28 10.13 0.68 4.67
N SER A 29 10.72 1.86 4.80
CA SER A 29 11.03 2.76 3.68
C SER A 29 11.84 2.07 2.58
N GLY A 30 11.48 2.34 1.33
CA GLY A 30 12.19 1.87 0.14
C GLY A 30 11.95 0.41 -0.24
N GLN A 31 11.23 -0.35 0.58
CA GLN A 31 11.04 -1.79 0.31
C GLN A 31 10.11 -2.05 -0.87
N THR A 32 10.49 -3.09 -1.62
CA THR A 32 9.76 -3.70 -2.73
C THR A 32 8.98 -4.93 -2.26
N THR A 33 8.09 -5.44 -3.10
CA THR A 33 7.25 -6.61 -2.76
C THR A 33 8.05 -7.86 -2.45
N PRO A 34 9.17 -8.22 -3.14
CA PRO A 34 10.01 -9.35 -2.74
C PRO A 34 10.57 -9.21 -1.32
N GLN A 35 11.01 -8.00 -0.95
CA GLN A 35 11.54 -7.74 0.39
C GLN A 35 10.44 -7.85 1.46
N MET A 36 9.22 -7.40 1.15
CA MET A 36 8.06 -7.56 2.04
C MET A 36 7.68 -9.02 2.20
N LEU A 37 7.71 -9.80 1.11
CA LEU A 37 7.40 -11.24 1.11
C LEU A 37 8.37 -12.02 2.02
N VAL A 38 9.68 -11.73 1.95
CA VAL A 38 10.70 -12.38 2.81
C VAL A 38 10.41 -12.19 4.30
N ARG A 39 9.97 -11.02 4.71
CA ARG A 39 9.68 -10.71 6.12
C ARG A 39 8.22 -10.93 6.53
N PHE A 40 7.35 -11.36 5.61
CA PHE A 40 5.91 -11.43 5.84
C PHE A 40 5.55 -12.38 6.99
N ARG A 41 6.28 -13.48 7.14
CA ARG A 41 6.07 -14.42 8.26
C ARG A 41 6.30 -13.74 9.61
N GLN A 42 7.47 -13.12 9.81
CA GLN A 42 7.85 -12.50 11.09
C GLN A 42 6.99 -11.26 11.40
N ASP A 43 6.68 -10.47 10.36
CA ASP A 43 6.04 -9.17 10.51
C ASP A 43 4.51 -9.21 10.46
N VAL A 44 3.94 -10.32 10.00
CA VAL A 44 2.49 -10.49 9.91
C VAL A 44 2.04 -11.80 10.56
N ILE A 45 2.49 -12.96 10.04
CA ILE A 45 1.94 -14.25 10.46
C ILE A 45 2.19 -14.52 11.96
N ASP A 46 3.42 -14.31 12.42
CA ASP A 46 3.80 -14.62 13.82
C ASP A 46 3.17 -13.65 14.82
N LEU A 47 2.73 -12.47 14.37
CA LEU A 47 1.97 -11.52 15.19
C LEU A 47 0.49 -11.88 15.32
N LYS A 48 -0.01 -12.81 14.51
CA LYS A 48 -1.38 -13.32 14.53
C LYS A 48 -2.45 -12.21 14.52
N PRO A 49 -2.38 -11.24 13.61
CA PRO A 49 -3.39 -10.20 13.52
C PRO A 49 -4.70 -10.79 13.00
N ARG A 50 -5.82 -10.14 13.28
CA ARG A 50 -7.11 -10.50 12.67
C ARG A 50 -7.20 -10.05 11.21
N VAL A 51 -6.51 -8.94 10.86
CA VAL A 51 -6.50 -8.32 9.53
C VAL A 51 -5.09 -7.86 9.20
N VAL A 52 -4.67 -8.02 7.97
CA VAL A 52 -3.50 -7.34 7.40
C VAL A 52 -3.95 -6.36 6.32
N VAL A 53 -3.46 -5.13 6.39
CA VAL A 53 -3.56 -4.15 5.29
C VAL A 53 -2.24 -4.15 4.54
N ILE A 54 -2.28 -4.33 3.21
CA ILE A 54 -1.10 -4.36 2.34
C ILE A 54 -1.16 -3.17 1.39
N LEU A 55 -0.12 -2.33 1.44
CA LEU A 55 0.13 -1.23 0.50
C LEU A 55 1.56 -1.37 -0.02
N ALA A 56 1.72 -1.82 -1.26
CA ALA A 56 3.02 -2.14 -1.85
C ALA A 56 3.00 -2.05 -3.37
N GLY A 57 4.18 -1.87 -3.99
CA GLY A 57 4.38 -1.88 -5.44
C GLY A 57 4.98 -0.60 -6.03
N THR A 58 4.94 0.53 -5.33
CA THR A 58 5.50 1.79 -5.86
C THR A 58 7.03 1.72 -6.03
N ASN A 59 7.73 1.10 -5.09
CA ASN A 59 9.18 0.93 -5.14
C ASN A 59 9.62 -0.10 -6.17
N ASP A 60 8.79 -1.10 -6.42
CA ASP A 60 8.98 -2.10 -7.48
C ASP A 60 8.91 -1.42 -8.85
N ILE A 61 7.86 -0.64 -9.11
CA ILE A 61 7.71 0.16 -10.33
C ILE A 61 8.89 1.12 -10.49
N ALA A 62 9.39 1.70 -9.39
CA ALA A 62 10.59 2.53 -9.39
C ALA A 62 11.87 1.74 -9.66
N GLY A 63 11.85 0.40 -9.53
CA GLY A 63 13.01 -0.47 -9.70
C GLY A 63 14.07 -0.28 -8.61
N ASN A 64 13.65 -0.09 -7.35
CA ASN A 64 14.56 0.18 -6.24
C ASN A 64 15.48 -1.01 -5.93
N THR A 65 15.05 -2.22 -6.22
CA THR A 65 15.85 -3.46 -6.06
C THR A 65 16.25 -4.09 -7.39
N GLY A 66 16.08 -3.37 -8.48
CA GLY A 66 16.30 -3.84 -9.85
C GLY A 66 15.01 -3.78 -10.67
N PRO A 67 15.08 -4.12 -11.96
CA PRO A 67 13.90 -4.14 -12.82
C PRO A 67 12.98 -5.30 -12.44
N GLU A 68 11.69 -5.00 -12.27
CA GLU A 68 10.63 -5.98 -12.07
C GLU A 68 9.51 -5.76 -13.08
N THR A 69 8.87 -6.84 -13.51
CA THR A 69 7.66 -6.77 -14.33
C THR A 69 6.43 -6.61 -13.45
N LEU A 70 5.31 -6.15 -14.00
CA LEU A 70 4.06 -6.06 -13.23
C LEU A 70 3.61 -7.44 -12.75
N GLU A 71 3.78 -8.47 -13.58
CA GLU A 71 3.45 -9.86 -13.23
C GLU A 71 4.24 -10.34 -11.99
N GLN A 72 5.52 -9.97 -11.87
CA GLN A 72 6.32 -10.34 -10.70
C GLN A 72 5.81 -9.65 -9.42
N ILE A 73 5.39 -8.38 -9.53
CA ILE A 73 4.78 -7.65 -8.42
C ILE A 73 3.44 -8.29 -8.02
N GLU A 74 2.63 -8.65 -9.01
CA GLU A 74 1.35 -9.34 -8.84
C GLU A 74 1.52 -10.67 -8.11
N GLU A 75 2.50 -11.50 -8.56
CA GLU A 75 2.82 -12.80 -7.94
C GLU A 75 3.28 -12.64 -6.47
N ASN A 76 4.07 -11.61 -6.16
CA ASN A 76 4.48 -11.32 -4.79
C ASN A 76 3.30 -10.90 -3.91
N LEU A 77 2.40 -10.06 -4.42
CA LEU A 77 1.17 -9.66 -3.74
C LEU A 77 0.26 -10.87 -3.52
N ALA A 78 0.05 -11.70 -4.55
CA ALA A 78 -0.72 -12.94 -4.46
C ALA A 78 -0.15 -13.85 -3.36
N SER A 79 1.16 -14.09 -3.37
CA SER A 79 1.85 -14.92 -2.36
C SER A 79 1.65 -14.39 -0.93
N MET A 80 1.70 -13.08 -0.71
CA MET A 80 1.44 -12.47 0.60
C MET A 80 -0.01 -12.69 1.03
N THR A 81 -0.99 -12.56 0.12
CA THR A 81 -2.40 -12.79 0.43
C THR A 81 -2.71 -14.26 0.71
N ASP A 82 -2.08 -15.18 -0.03
CA ASP A 82 -2.19 -16.62 0.20
C ASP A 82 -1.63 -17.02 1.57
N MET A 83 -0.45 -16.49 1.93
CA MET A 83 0.12 -16.70 3.26
C MET A 83 -0.79 -16.18 4.37
N ALA A 84 -1.39 -15.01 4.21
CA ALA A 84 -2.32 -14.45 5.17
C ALA A 84 -3.55 -15.34 5.33
N THR A 85 -4.18 -15.71 4.23
CA THR A 85 -5.40 -16.54 4.18
C THR A 85 -5.17 -17.94 4.76
N ALA A 86 -4.05 -18.59 4.41
CA ALA A 86 -3.65 -19.88 4.96
C ALA A 86 -3.46 -19.84 6.49
N ASN A 87 -3.22 -18.67 7.07
CA ASN A 87 -3.09 -18.45 8.51
C ASN A 87 -4.32 -17.77 9.13
N HIS A 88 -5.47 -17.80 8.45
CA HIS A 88 -6.75 -17.25 8.90
C HIS A 88 -6.72 -15.74 9.19
N ILE A 89 -5.82 -15.00 8.52
CA ILE A 89 -5.71 -13.56 8.59
C ILE A 89 -6.51 -12.96 7.44
N ARG A 90 -7.46 -12.09 7.73
CA ARG A 90 -8.25 -11.38 6.71
C ARG A 90 -7.41 -10.34 5.99
N VAL A 91 -7.65 -10.15 4.71
CA VAL A 91 -6.82 -9.30 3.84
C VAL A 91 -7.58 -8.04 3.43
N VAL A 92 -6.90 -6.91 3.55
CA VAL A 92 -7.26 -5.64 2.93
C VAL A 92 -6.14 -5.26 1.97
N LEU A 93 -6.43 -5.20 0.68
CA LEU A 93 -5.51 -4.72 -0.35
C LEU A 93 -5.80 -3.25 -0.64
N SER A 94 -4.76 -2.43 -0.63
CA SER A 94 -4.86 -1.02 -0.98
C SER A 94 -4.33 -0.77 -2.38
N SER A 95 -4.97 0.16 -3.11
CA SER A 95 -4.35 0.69 -4.32
C SER A 95 -3.03 1.37 -3.99
N ILE A 96 -2.07 1.30 -4.91
CA ILE A 96 -0.89 2.18 -4.90
C ILE A 96 -1.38 3.62 -5.06
N LEU A 97 -0.75 4.55 -4.36
CA LEU A 97 -1.06 5.97 -4.45
C LEU A 97 -0.70 6.52 -5.86
N PRO A 98 -1.37 7.58 -6.29
CA PRO A 98 -1.01 8.23 -7.55
C PRO A 98 0.41 8.80 -7.47
N ALA A 99 1.17 8.70 -8.56
CA ALA A 99 2.44 9.37 -8.74
C ALA A 99 2.66 9.68 -10.23
N PHE A 100 2.84 10.95 -10.56
CA PHE A 100 3.12 11.39 -11.93
C PHE A 100 4.55 11.05 -12.35
N ASP A 101 5.51 11.25 -11.44
CA ASP A 101 6.91 10.88 -11.60
C ASP A 101 7.55 10.62 -10.24
N TYR A 102 8.73 10.02 -10.22
CA TYR A 102 9.47 9.77 -8.98
C TYR A 102 10.67 10.72 -8.89
N PRO A 103 10.82 11.52 -7.81
CA PRO A 103 11.90 12.49 -7.68
C PRO A 103 13.30 11.86 -7.70
N TRP A 104 13.43 10.59 -7.31
CA TRP A 104 14.69 9.84 -7.37
C TRP A 104 14.92 9.10 -8.69
N LYS A 105 13.92 9.07 -9.59
CA LYS A 105 13.99 8.54 -10.96
C LYS A 105 13.21 9.40 -11.95
N PRO A 106 13.64 10.62 -12.19
CA PRO A 106 12.92 11.55 -13.06
C PRO A 106 12.76 10.98 -14.48
N GLY A 107 11.58 11.16 -15.03
CA GLY A 107 11.25 10.72 -16.39
C GLY A 107 10.76 9.27 -16.49
N LEU A 108 10.60 8.57 -15.36
CA LEU A 108 10.06 7.21 -15.37
C LEU A 108 8.56 7.16 -15.73
N MET A 109 7.81 8.22 -15.41
CA MET A 109 6.38 8.37 -15.67
C MET A 109 5.57 7.14 -15.22
N PRO A 110 5.52 6.83 -13.91
CA PRO A 110 4.96 5.57 -13.40
C PRO A 110 3.44 5.46 -13.50
N ALA A 111 2.70 6.55 -13.70
CA ALA A 111 1.26 6.59 -13.64
C ALA A 111 0.55 5.50 -14.47
N PRO A 112 0.92 5.20 -15.72
CA PRO A 112 0.29 4.11 -16.47
C PRO A 112 0.46 2.74 -15.81
N LYS A 113 1.66 2.44 -15.28
CA LYS A 113 1.95 1.18 -14.59
C LYS A 113 1.20 1.08 -13.27
N ILE A 114 1.10 2.19 -12.52
CA ILE A 114 0.30 2.27 -11.29
C ILE A 114 -1.16 1.95 -11.59
N LEU A 115 -1.73 2.55 -12.63
CA LEU A 115 -3.12 2.31 -13.02
C LEU A 115 -3.36 0.84 -13.43
N GLU A 116 -2.41 0.24 -14.13
CA GLU A 116 -2.48 -1.17 -14.55
C GLU A 116 -2.43 -2.10 -13.34
N LEU A 117 -1.45 -1.91 -12.46
CA LEU A 117 -1.32 -2.72 -11.25
C LEU A 117 -2.51 -2.52 -10.29
N ASN A 118 -3.03 -1.30 -10.15
CA ASN A 118 -4.23 -1.05 -9.35
C ASN A 118 -5.49 -1.73 -9.91
N ARG A 119 -5.62 -1.86 -11.23
CA ARG A 119 -6.70 -2.66 -11.84
C ARG A 119 -6.58 -4.13 -11.45
N TRP A 120 -5.37 -4.69 -11.52
CA TRP A 120 -5.12 -6.05 -11.11
C TRP A 120 -5.40 -6.26 -9.60
N ILE A 121 -4.87 -5.40 -8.73
CA ILE A 121 -5.11 -5.47 -7.27
C ILE A 121 -6.60 -5.48 -6.96
N LYS A 122 -7.38 -4.62 -7.64
CA LYS A 122 -8.83 -4.55 -7.46
C LYS A 122 -9.54 -5.82 -7.90
N ALA A 123 -9.16 -6.36 -9.06
CA ALA A 123 -9.72 -7.61 -9.58
C ALA A 123 -9.36 -8.79 -8.68
N TRP A 124 -8.08 -8.91 -8.28
CA TRP A 124 -7.61 -9.95 -7.37
C TRP A 124 -8.36 -9.93 -6.04
N ALA A 125 -8.56 -8.75 -5.48
CA ALA A 125 -9.33 -8.60 -4.24
C ALA A 125 -10.78 -9.07 -4.41
N ALA A 126 -11.42 -8.74 -5.52
CA ALA A 126 -12.80 -9.14 -5.81
C ALA A 126 -12.93 -10.67 -5.98
N ASP A 127 -12.02 -11.28 -6.73
CA ASP A 127 -12.02 -12.72 -7.04
C ASP A 127 -11.78 -13.60 -5.81
N HIS A 128 -11.04 -13.06 -4.81
CA HIS A 128 -10.71 -13.78 -3.57
C HIS A 128 -11.54 -13.36 -2.36
N GLY A 129 -12.49 -12.45 -2.54
CA GLY A 129 -13.32 -11.94 -1.45
C GLY A 129 -12.57 -11.07 -0.43
N TYR A 130 -11.44 -10.47 -0.85
CA TYR A 130 -10.70 -9.51 -0.04
C TYR A 130 -11.32 -8.13 -0.11
N VAL A 131 -11.04 -7.29 0.87
CA VAL A 131 -11.45 -5.88 0.84
C VAL A 131 -10.43 -5.07 0.03
N TYR A 132 -10.92 -4.28 -0.91
CA TYR A 132 -10.11 -3.32 -1.66
C TYR A 132 -10.33 -1.90 -1.11
N VAL A 133 -9.23 -1.17 -0.88
CA VAL A 133 -9.23 0.24 -0.45
C VAL A 133 -8.64 1.10 -1.57
N ASP A 134 -9.44 2.01 -2.12
CA ASP A 134 -9.06 2.86 -3.25
C ASP A 134 -8.52 4.22 -2.77
N TYR A 135 -7.24 4.28 -2.44
CA TYR A 135 -6.55 5.55 -2.17
C TYR A 135 -6.32 6.35 -3.45
N HIS A 136 -6.01 5.65 -4.57
CA HIS A 136 -5.65 6.30 -5.83
C HIS A 136 -6.73 7.26 -6.30
N SER A 137 -7.97 6.78 -6.41
CA SER A 137 -9.08 7.60 -6.89
C SER A 137 -9.42 8.76 -5.96
N ALA A 138 -9.17 8.61 -4.65
CA ALA A 138 -9.45 9.65 -3.65
C ALA A 138 -8.37 10.75 -3.59
N MET A 139 -7.17 10.48 -4.13
CA MET A 139 -6.00 11.35 -3.91
C MET A 139 -5.39 11.91 -5.19
N LYS A 140 -5.76 11.42 -6.37
CA LYS A 140 -5.14 11.81 -7.64
C LYS A 140 -5.55 13.19 -8.12
N ASP A 141 -4.65 13.84 -8.85
CA ASP A 141 -4.93 15.01 -9.69
C ASP A 141 -5.30 14.59 -11.14
N ASP A 142 -5.49 15.59 -12.01
CA ASP A 142 -5.86 15.39 -13.43
C ASP A 142 -4.77 14.68 -14.26
N ARG A 143 -3.54 14.55 -13.73
CA ARG A 143 -2.40 13.88 -14.38
C ARG A 143 -2.13 12.50 -13.78
N ASP A 144 -3.06 11.96 -12.97
CA ASP A 144 -2.88 10.75 -12.17
C ASP A 144 -1.66 10.83 -11.22
N GLY A 145 -1.32 12.04 -10.77
CA GLY A 145 -0.28 12.34 -9.79
C GLY A 145 -0.84 12.67 -8.41
N LEU A 146 0.03 12.69 -7.42
CA LEU A 146 -0.32 13.14 -6.07
C LEU A 146 -0.14 14.67 -6.00
N PRO A 147 -1.22 15.45 -5.75
CA PRO A 147 -1.17 16.90 -5.83
C PRO A 147 -0.33 17.52 -4.70
N PRO A 148 0.23 18.74 -4.91
CA PRO A 148 1.06 19.43 -3.92
C PRO A 148 0.38 19.66 -2.55
N ALA A 149 -0.94 19.74 -2.53
CA ALA A 149 -1.70 19.85 -1.28
C ALA A 149 -1.61 18.58 -0.40
N LEU A 150 -1.33 17.42 -1.01
CA LEU A 150 -1.27 16.13 -0.33
C LEU A 150 0.16 15.58 -0.22
N SER A 151 1.12 16.12 -1.00
CA SER A 151 2.51 15.65 -1.02
C SER A 151 3.45 16.76 -1.47
N HIS A 152 4.65 16.87 -0.87
CA HIS A 152 5.67 17.80 -1.34
C HIS A 152 6.50 17.24 -2.50
N ASP A 153 6.68 15.93 -2.55
CA ASP A 153 7.53 15.26 -3.54
C ASP A 153 6.74 14.50 -4.62
N GLY A 154 5.40 14.54 -4.52
CA GLY A 154 4.51 13.85 -5.45
C GLY A 154 4.36 12.34 -5.18
N VAL A 155 4.90 11.83 -4.06
CA VAL A 155 4.89 10.41 -3.71
C VAL A 155 4.51 10.17 -2.24
N HIS A 156 5.18 10.86 -1.31
CA HIS A 156 4.97 10.66 0.12
C HIS A 156 3.91 11.61 0.65
N PRO A 157 2.84 11.08 1.27
CA PRO A 157 1.76 11.91 1.79
C PRO A 157 2.21 12.84 2.93
N LEU A 158 1.71 14.08 2.88
CA LEU A 158 1.69 15.00 4.01
C LEU A 158 0.61 14.60 5.02
N PRO A 159 0.54 15.25 6.21
CA PRO A 159 -0.57 15.05 7.14
C PRO A 159 -1.95 15.15 6.47
N ALA A 160 -2.13 16.08 5.52
CA ALA A 160 -3.37 16.20 4.74
C ALA A 160 -3.65 14.96 3.87
N GLY A 161 -2.60 14.36 3.27
CA GLY A 161 -2.73 13.12 2.49
C GLY A 161 -3.13 11.95 3.38
N TYR A 162 -2.49 11.79 4.53
CA TYR A 162 -2.87 10.75 5.50
C TYR A 162 -4.28 10.97 6.08
N ALA A 163 -4.74 12.21 6.21
CA ALA A 163 -6.11 12.51 6.63
C ALA A 163 -7.17 12.01 5.61
N VAL A 164 -6.82 11.96 4.32
CA VAL A 164 -7.66 11.33 3.29
C VAL A 164 -7.60 9.80 3.40
N MET A 165 -6.42 9.23 3.63
CA MET A 165 -6.24 7.78 3.70
C MET A 165 -6.90 7.13 4.93
N ALA A 166 -6.86 7.81 6.08
CA ALA A 166 -7.29 7.25 7.36
C ALA A 166 -8.73 6.73 7.37
N PRO A 167 -9.77 7.49 6.99
CA PRO A 167 -11.15 7.00 7.00
C PRO A 167 -11.37 5.85 6.00
N LEU A 168 -10.65 5.84 4.88
CA LEU A 168 -10.76 4.79 3.87
C LEU A 168 -10.25 3.44 4.40
N VAL A 169 -9.07 3.44 5.01
CA VAL A 169 -8.51 2.20 5.57
C VAL A 169 -9.30 1.70 6.78
N GLU A 170 -9.79 2.61 7.63
CA GLU A 170 -10.64 2.21 8.77
C GLU A 170 -11.94 1.55 8.31
N ALA A 171 -12.59 2.11 7.30
CA ALA A 171 -13.76 1.48 6.69
C ALA A 171 -13.42 0.11 6.09
N GLY A 172 -12.26 -0.02 5.43
CA GLY A 172 -11.77 -1.29 4.90
C GLY A 172 -11.50 -2.34 5.99
N ILE A 173 -10.83 -1.95 7.06
CA ILE A 173 -10.56 -2.84 8.21
C ILE A 173 -11.87 -3.29 8.86
N LYS A 174 -12.80 -2.36 9.09
CA LYS A 174 -14.12 -2.69 9.65
C LYS A 174 -14.84 -3.71 8.79
N LYS A 175 -14.94 -3.46 7.47
CA LYS A 175 -15.56 -4.38 6.52
C LYS A 175 -14.89 -5.75 6.50
N ALA A 176 -13.56 -5.80 6.61
CA ALA A 176 -12.83 -7.07 6.66
C ALA A 176 -13.09 -7.85 7.94
N LEU A 177 -13.52 -7.21 9.03
CA LEU A 177 -13.82 -7.83 10.33
C LEU A 177 -15.26 -8.33 10.46
N GLU A 178 -16.14 -7.92 9.57
CA GLU A 178 -17.52 -8.43 9.45
C GLU A 178 -17.51 -9.87 8.87
#